data_33f606d2cd2b009392a4ff966a39bd5b
#
_entry.id   33f606d2cd2b009392a4ff966a39bd5b
#
_cell.length_a   1.000
_cell.length_b   1.000
_cell.length_c   1.000
_cell.angle_alpha   90.00
_cell.angle_beta   90.00
_cell.angle_gamma   90.00
#
_symmetry.space_group_name_H-M   'P 1'
#
loop_
_entity.id
_entity.type
_entity.pdbx_description
1 polymer ?
#
loop_
_entity_poly.entity_id
_entity_poly.type
_entity_poly.pdbx_seq_one_letter_code
_entity_poly.pdbx_strand_id
1 'polypeptide(L)'
;MSEEITSKEEEEKVVALPTTKDVEIDVTINGIRYNGTVSIGLDDCHDINLHSLLDDYDLWANYDGTRVCKVCHILAGEALWKAGEGFDEDIVGCCETGWHADQEFMRHLEDGEWAFESLCFYFDDWDEWFLYSETEENRVIDTEGYRYTKRAPSSWFRDKYYCDSCGCYIECDEDYYGEGECRWCHDESMGHIIEGYCESHEHEPILFGDYKDKESFVGLGFELEVDGDSSISRHNEETAHGLCEASGLEDDEMRFAYDGSLNNGFECISQPHTVKLFWEKQAQWREMLRYLASKGYRSHDPGTCGLHVHVSRGMFGRTKEIQDVAIAKVYTFFDENWEDIVKVSRRRSFGYCQKNHLDSEDEEKISGNNTTRFECWKKKSKWEGGHGVALNNSNRATFEYRLGRGTLNAWSFFSWIDFVLTITKNAKRITINRVESNDRLSWLGGITESTAKYIYKRGAFQKEMLALYPNIEWEQDLIDTNN
;
A
#
# COMPACT_ATOMS: atom_id res chain seq x y z
N MET A 1 -22.53 -45.04 18.36
CA MET A 1 -22.42 -45.63 17.02
C MET A 1 -21.61 -44.64 16.20
N SER A 2 -20.32 -44.88 16.16
CA SER A 2 -19.31 -44.14 15.42
C SER A 2 -19.01 -44.92 14.14
N GLU A 3 -19.35 -44.38 13.01
CA GLU A 3 -18.98 -44.91 11.70
C GLU A 3 -17.57 -44.44 11.37
N GLU A 4 -16.65 -45.39 11.36
CA GLU A 4 -15.33 -45.24 10.79
C GLU A 4 -15.43 -45.19 9.27
N ILE A 5 -15.04 -44.05 8.70
CA ILE A 5 -14.82 -43.91 7.26
C ILE A 5 -13.37 -44.33 7.00
N THR A 6 -13.18 -45.54 6.57
CA THR A 6 -11.90 -46.03 6.03
C THR A 6 -11.71 -45.48 4.63
N SER A 7 -10.79 -44.54 4.48
CA SER A 7 -10.26 -44.13 3.17
C SER A 7 -9.41 -45.25 2.60
N LYS A 8 -9.87 -45.85 1.50
CA LYS A 8 -9.03 -46.67 0.66
C LYS A 8 -8.12 -45.76 -0.15
N GLU A 9 -6.86 -45.75 0.18
CA GLU A 9 -5.81 -45.28 -0.72
C GLU A 9 -5.76 -46.30 -1.88
N GLU A 10 -6.21 -45.87 -3.05
CA GLU A 10 -5.88 -46.58 -4.30
C GLU A 10 -4.41 -46.26 -4.60
N GLU A 11 -3.51 -47.21 -4.34
CA GLU A 11 -2.18 -47.18 -4.90
C GLU A 11 -2.31 -47.20 -6.43
N GLU A 12 -2.07 -46.09 -7.09
CA GLU A 12 -1.80 -46.03 -8.52
C GLU A 12 -0.55 -46.87 -8.77
N LYS A 13 -0.76 -48.06 -9.36
CA LYS A 13 0.32 -48.85 -9.89
C LYS A 13 0.99 -48.03 -10.99
N VAL A 14 2.14 -47.46 -10.66
CA VAL A 14 3.07 -46.94 -11.67
C VAL A 14 3.44 -48.16 -12.54
N VAL A 15 2.82 -48.27 -13.69
CA VAL A 15 3.21 -49.24 -14.73
C VAL A 15 4.55 -48.73 -15.24
N ALA A 16 5.63 -49.43 -14.90
CA ALA A 16 6.94 -49.15 -15.47
C ALA A 16 6.80 -49.24 -17.00
N LEU A 17 7.05 -48.15 -17.67
CA LEU A 17 7.08 -48.08 -19.12
C LEU A 17 8.14 -49.07 -19.63
N PRO A 18 7.89 -49.78 -20.74
CA PRO A 18 8.86 -50.69 -21.29
C PRO A 18 10.12 -49.92 -21.67
N THR A 19 11.26 -50.36 -21.21
CA THR A 19 12.59 -49.78 -21.49
C THR A 19 13.03 -49.94 -22.94
N THR A 20 12.32 -50.74 -23.71
CA THR A 20 12.57 -50.94 -25.16
C THR A 20 11.28 -51.07 -25.91
N LYS A 21 11.27 -50.62 -27.17
CA LYS A 21 10.18 -50.83 -28.12
C LYS A 21 10.72 -51.52 -29.36
N ASP A 22 10.13 -52.68 -29.70
CA ASP A 22 10.46 -53.40 -30.91
C ASP A 22 9.77 -52.72 -32.13
N VAL A 23 10.57 -52.33 -33.09
CA VAL A 23 10.10 -51.77 -34.35
C VAL A 23 10.50 -52.66 -35.50
N GLU A 24 9.53 -53.09 -36.32
CA GLU A 24 9.81 -53.81 -37.57
C GLU A 24 10.28 -52.81 -38.62
N ILE A 25 11.41 -53.12 -39.25
CA ILE A 25 12.01 -52.28 -40.27
C ILE A 25 12.23 -53.08 -41.54
N ASP A 26 12.02 -52.41 -42.67
CA ASP A 26 12.41 -52.88 -44.01
C ASP A 26 12.80 -51.62 -44.84
N VAL A 27 14.02 -51.15 -44.64
CA VAL A 27 14.54 -49.95 -45.29
C VAL A 27 15.77 -50.25 -46.10
N THR A 28 15.98 -49.55 -47.18
CA THR A 28 17.18 -49.60 -48.03
C THR A 28 17.95 -48.29 -47.89
N ILE A 29 19.14 -48.34 -47.33
CA ILE A 29 20.01 -47.18 -47.14
C ILE A 29 21.31 -47.44 -47.87
N ASN A 30 21.70 -46.57 -48.77
CA ASN A 30 22.90 -46.70 -49.61
C ASN A 30 22.98 -48.05 -50.36
N GLY A 31 21.84 -48.54 -50.84
CA GLY A 31 21.76 -49.82 -51.58
C GLY A 31 21.80 -51.08 -50.69
N ILE A 32 21.85 -50.93 -49.42
CA ILE A 32 21.81 -52.03 -48.45
C ILE A 32 20.40 -52.08 -47.85
N ARG A 33 19.75 -53.26 -47.98
CA ARG A 33 18.43 -53.48 -47.37
C ARG A 33 18.59 -53.95 -45.93
N TYR A 34 18.00 -53.22 -44.98
CA TYR A 34 17.87 -53.60 -43.60
C TYR A 34 16.43 -54.03 -43.35
N ASN A 35 16.25 -55.26 -42.93
CA ASN A 35 14.96 -55.81 -42.56
C ASN A 35 15.05 -56.61 -41.26
N GLY A 36 14.01 -56.55 -40.47
CA GLY A 36 13.93 -57.24 -39.19
C GLY A 36 13.31 -56.42 -38.08
N THR A 37 13.34 -56.93 -36.90
CA THR A 37 12.86 -56.22 -35.71
C THR A 37 14.05 -55.63 -34.97
N VAL A 38 14.03 -54.35 -34.70
CA VAL A 38 15.05 -53.64 -33.90
C VAL A 38 14.41 -53.19 -32.60
N SER A 39 15.00 -53.62 -31.48
CA SER A 39 14.61 -53.13 -30.16
C SER A 39 15.29 -51.79 -29.90
N ILE A 40 14.51 -50.77 -29.81
CA ILE A 40 14.95 -49.42 -29.51
C ILE A 40 14.94 -49.23 -27.99
N GLY A 41 16.11 -49.00 -27.40
CA GLY A 41 16.25 -48.65 -25.98
C GLY A 41 15.68 -47.29 -25.72
N LEU A 42 14.66 -47.20 -24.87
CA LEU A 42 14.05 -45.92 -24.49
C LEU A 42 14.87 -45.21 -23.42
N ASP A 43 15.83 -45.92 -22.78
CA ASP A 43 16.72 -45.38 -21.75
C ASP A 43 17.90 -44.59 -22.33
N ASP A 44 18.14 -44.67 -23.66
CA ASP A 44 19.22 -43.95 -24.32
C ASP A 44 18.84 -42.50 -24.67
N CYS A 45 17.63 -42.11 -24.36
CA CYS A 45 17.12 -40.76 -24.63
C CYS A 45 16.92 -39.95 -23.34
N HIS A 46 17.93 -39.94 -22.47
CA HIS A 46 18.06 -39.05 -21.32
C HIS A 46 16.74 -38.54 -20.70
N ASP A 47 16.00 -39.42 -19.99
CA ASP A 47 14.78 -39.08 -19.24
C ASP A 47 13.65 -38.40 -20.01
N ILE A 48 13.75 -38.26 -21.30
CA ILE A 48 12.65 -37.73 -22.11
C ILE A 48 11.49 -38.71 -22.03
N ASN A 49 10.29 -38.21 -21.76
CA ASN A 49 9.08 -38.96 -21.96
C ASN A 49 8.83 -39.14 -23.48
N LEU A 50 9.58 -40.06 -24.08
CA LEU A 50 9.59 -40.31 -25.53
C LEU A 50 8.19 -40.63 -26.08
N HIS A 51 7.30 -41.16 -25.24
CA HIS A 51 5.92 -41.42 -25.63
C HIS A 51 5.14 -40.12 -25.92
N SER A 52 5.30 -39.12 -25.11
CA SER A 52 4.66 -37.79 -25.33
C SER A 52 5.20 -37.15 -26.60
N LEU A 53 6.51 -37.16 -26.75
CA LEU A 53 7.19 -36.62 -27.95
C LEU A 53 6.78 -37.28 -29.24
N LEU A 54 6.70 -38.61 -29.23
CA LEU A 54 6.41 -39.40 -30.45
C LEU A 54 4.95 -39.28 -30.86
N ASP A 55 4.04 -39.09 -29.92
CA ASP A 55 2.61 -38.99 -30.18
C ASP A 55 2.17 -37.55 -30.47
N ASP A 56 2.76 -36.54 -29.81
CA ASP A 56 2.36 -35.16 -29.94
C ASP A 56 2.96 -34.44 -31.16
N TYR A 57 4.18 -34.82 -31.59
CA TYR A 57 4.91 -34.09 -32.63
C TYR A 57 5.20 -34.90 -33.90
N ASP A 58 4.58 -36.07 -34.09
CA ASP A 58 4.80 -36.94 -35.25
C ASP A 58 6.32 -37.18 -35.53
N LEU A 59 7.09 -37.41 -34.46
CA LEU A 59 8.55 -37.58 -34.51
C LEU A 59 8.96 -38.89 -35.26
N TRP A 60 8.06 -39.48 -35.99
CA TRP A 60 8.30 -40.62 -36.81
C TRP A 60 8.61 -40.20 -38.24
N ALA A 61 9.78 -40.54 -38.70
CA ALA A 61 10.10 -40.44 -40.10
C ALA A 61 9.55 -41.63 -40.88
N ASN A 62 9.09 -41.42 -42.08
CA ASN A 62 8.63 -42.43 -42.98
C ASN A 62 9.74 -42.72 -43.98
N TYR A 63 10.50 -43.79 -43.78
CA TYR A 63 11.48 -44.25 -44.72
C TYR A 63 10.94 -45.50 -45.44
N ASP A 64 10.69 -45.44 -46.73
CA ASP A 64 10.16 -46.55 -47.53
C ASP A 64 8.95 -47.26 -46.93
N GLY A 65 8.07 -46.50 -46.27
CA GLY A 65 6.88 -47.01 -45.60
C GLY A 65 7.07 -47.51 -44.17
N THR A 66 8.28 -47.40 -43.61
CA THR A 66 8.58 -47.78 -42.25
C THR A 66 8.73 -46.55 -41.36
N ARG A 67 7.94 -46.47 -40.28
CA ARG A 67 8.07 -45.40 -39.30
C ARG A 67 9.31 -45.64 -38.43
N VAL A 68 10.23 -44.71 -38.51
CA VAL A 68 11.43 -44.70 -37.70
C VAL A 68 11.38 -43.47 -36.77
N CYS A 69 11.73 -43.64 -35.52
CA CYS A 69 11.76 -42.51 -34.57
C CYS A 69 12.78 -41.47 -35.05
N LYS A 70 12.34 -40.26 -35.35
CA LYS A 70 13.20 -39.17 -35.74
C LYS A 70 14.17 -38.77 -34.62
N VAL A 71 13.81 -39.04 -33.37
CA VAL A 71 14.65 -38.74 -32.19
C VAL A 71 15.74 -39.78 -32.03
N CYS A 72 15.38 -41.07 -32.12
CA CYS A 72 16.35 -42.13 -31.91
C CYS A 72 17.26 -42.37 -33.12
N HIS A 73 16.86 -42.04 -34.30
CA HIS A 73 17.56 -42.23 -35.60
C HIS A 73 18.27 -43.58 -35.76
N ILE A 74 17.89 -44.54 -34.92
CA ILE A 74 18.65 -45.78 -34.75
C ILE A 74 18.92 -46.49 -36.06
N LEU A 75 18.20 -46.06 -37.10
CA LEU A 75 18.39 -46.67 -38.42
C LEU A 75 18.72 -45.69 -39.53
N ALA A 76 18.13 -44.50 -39.48
CA ALA A 76 18.36 -43.50 -40.50
C ALA A 76 19.56 -42.60 -40.16
N GLY A 77 19.63 -42.09 -38.89
CA GLY A 77 20.64 -41.14 -38.48
C GLY A 77 22.06 -41.64 -38.56
N GLU A 78 22.32 -42.87 -38.07
CA GLU A 78 23.66 -43.44 -38.16
C GLU A 78 24.10 -43.70 -39.60
N ALA A 79 23.20 -44.09 -40.48
CA ALA A 79 23.56 -44.34 -41.84
C ALA A 79 23.70 -43.04 -42.67
N LEU A 80 22.87 -42.04 -42.50
CA LEU A 80 23.01 -40.73 -43.10
C LEU A 80 24.21 -39.96 -42.54
N TRP A 81 24.44 -40.07 -41.25
CA TRP A 81 25.58 -39.50 -40.54
C TRP A 81 26.92 -40.12 -40.97
N LYS A 82 26.98 -41.44 -41.06
CA LYS A 82 28.19 -42.18 -41.50
C LYS A 82 28.46 -42.09 -42.99
N ALA A 83 27.46 -41.80 -43.82
CA ALA A 83 27.61 -41.67 -45.25
C ALA A 83 28.23 -40.33 -45.69
N GLY A 84 28.30 -39.32 -44.83
CA GLY A 84 28.91 -38.02 -45.13
C GLY A 84 28.10 -37.22 -46.17
N GLU A 85 26.86 -37.56 -46.39
CA GLU A 85 25.94 -36.80 -47.24
C GLU A 85 25.42 -35.62 -46.38
N GLY A 86 25.52 -34.41 -46.91
CA GLY A 86 25.09 -33.21 -46.19
C GLY A 86 23.61 -33.32 -45.83
N PHE A 87 23.31 -33.01 -44.61
CA PHE A 87 21.93 -32.81 -44.18
C PHE A 87 21.30 -31.67 -44.97
N ASP A 88 20.01 -31.73 -45.21
CA ASP A 88 19.23 -30.59 -45.67
C ASP A 88 19.46 -29.43 -44.68
N GLU A 89 19.40 -28.19 -45.17
CA GLU A 89 19.64 -27.02 -44.34
C GLU A 89 18.66 -26.94 -43.14
N ASP A 90 17.55 -27.65 -43.21
CA ASP A 90 16.53 -27.73 -42.19
C ASP A 90 16.81 -28.77 -41.09
N ILE A 91 17.86 -29.57 -41.21
CA ILE A 91 18.22 -30.59 -40.22
C ILE A 91 19.26 -30.06 -39.26
N VAL A 92 18.92 -29.96 -37.99
CA VAL A 92 19.78 -29.46 -36.90
C VAL A 92 20.09 -30.56 -35.87
N GLY A 93 21.22 -30.43 -35.18
CA GLY A 93 21.65 -31.34 -34.14
C GLY A 93 21.22 -30.88 -32.76
N CYS A 94 20.69 -31.75 -31.93
CA CYS A 94 20.39 -31.49 -30.53
C CYS A 94 21.67 -31.51 -29.70
N CYS A 95 21.96 -30.41 -29.00
CA CYS A 95 23.15 -30.25 -28.17
C CYS A 95 23.22 -31.26 -27.00
N GLU A 96 22.10 -31.61 -26.42
CA GLU A 96 22.02 -32.53 -25.28
C GLU A 96 22.17 -34.01 -25.71
N THR A 97 21.50 -34.39 -26.80
CA THR A 97 21.44 -35.82 -27.18
C THR A 97 22.39 -36.18 -28.32
N GLY A 98 22.91 -35.19 -29.06
CA GLY A 98 23.66 -35.40 -30.29
C GLY A 98 22.85 -35.91 -31.49
N TRP A 99 21.54 -36.06 -31.34
CA TRP A 99 20.64 -36.46 -32.40
C TRP A 99 20.24 -35.34 -33.31
N HIS A 100 20.02 -35.62 -34.56
CA HIS A 100 19.61 -34.67 -35.58
C HIS A 100 18.13 -34.86 -35.94
N ALA A 101 17.39 -33.79 -36.08
CA ALA A 101 16.02 -33.79 -36.57
C ALA A 101 15.75 -32.48 -37.35
N ASP A 102 14.60 -32.45 -38.01
CA ASP A 102 14.08 -31.24 -38.61
C ASP A 102 13.91 -30.13 -37.54
N GLN A 103 14.35 -28.90 -37.84
CA GLN A 103 14.28 -27.76 -36.90
C GLN A 103 12.84 -27.46 -36.43
N GLU A 104 11.80 -27.91 -37.15
CA GLU A 104 10.42 -27.78 -36.68
C GLU A 104 10.16 -28.46 -35.32
N PHE A 105 10.96 -29.54 -35.00
CA PHE A 105 10.90 -30.27 -33.73
C PHE A 105 11.89 -29.79 -32.68
N MET A 106 12.66 -28.81 -33.00
CA MET A 106 13.71 -28.26 -32.16
C MET A 106 13.37 -26.82 -31.73
N ARG A 107 14.04 -26.40 -30.69
CA ARG A 107 14.03 -25.01 -30.24
C ARG A 107 15.43 -24.46 -30.28
N HIS A 108 15.56 -23.24 -30.75
CA HIS A 108 16.82 -22.52 -30.74
C HIS A 108 17.03 -21.94 -29.35
N LEU A 109 18.16 -22.23 -28.75
CA LEU A 109 18.51 -21.80 -27.40
C LEU A 109 19.26 -20.45 -27.44
N GLU A 110 19.37 -19.80 -26.29
CA GLU A 110 20.07 -18.52 -26.15
C GLU A 110 21.53 -18.56 -26.65
N ASP A 111 22.22 -19.65 -26.41
CA ASP A 111 23.63 -19.84 -26.80
C ASP A 111 23.82 -20.13 -28.32
N GLY A 112 22.75 -20.21 -29.07
CA GLY A 112 22.75 -20.51 -30.49
C GLY A 112 22.69 -21.99 -30.85
N GLU A 113 22.63 -22.86 -29.85
CA GLU A 113 22.44 -24.30 -30.01
C GLU A 113 20.98 -24.68 -30.26
N TRP A 114 20.75 -25.94 -30.64
CA TRP A 114 19.41 -26.48 -30.84
C TRP A 114 19.13 -27.64 -29.92
N ALA A 115 17.93 -27.73 -29.40
CA ALA A 115 17.48 -28.87 -28.62
C ALA A 115 16.03 -29.24 -28.91
N PHE A 116 15.67 -30.49 -28.65
CA PHE A 116 14.26 -30.90 -28.77
C PHE A 116 13.37 -30.12 -27.82
N GLU A 117 12.20 -29.70 -28.30
CA GLU A 117 11.25 -28.93 -27.52
C GLU A 117 10.95 -29.56 -26.15
N SER A 118 10.88 -30.86 -26.07
CA SER A 118 10.65 -31.60 -24.82
C SER A 118 11.79 -31.52 -23.80
N LEU A 119 12.98 -31.15 -24.26
CA LEU A 119 14.14 -30.88 -23.39
C LEU A 119 14.24 -29.41 -23.00
N CYS A 120 13.37 -28.59 -23.56
CA CYS A 120 13.43 -27.15 -23.44
C CYS A 120 12.30 -26.63 -22.53
N PHE A 121 12.62 -25.56 -21.86
CA PHE A 121 11.72 -24.75 -21.08
C PHE A 121 11.73 -23.34 -21.65
N TYR A 122 10.54 -22.80 -21.98
CA TYR A 122 10.38 -21.42 -22.41
C TYR A 122 10.26 -20.52 -21.19
N PHE A 123 11.11 -19.52 -21.13
CA PHE A 123 11.14 -18.57 -20.03
C PHE A 123 10.59 -17.23 -20.46
N ASP A 124 9.36 -16.95 -20.05
CA ASP A 124 8.59 -15.78 -20.49
C ASP A 124 9.27 -14.43 -20.16
N ASP A 125 9.99 -14.34 -19.03
CA ASP A 125 10.63 -13.08 -18.60
C ASP A 125 11.70 -12.60 -19.60
N TRP A 126 12.37 -13.55 -20.30
CA TRP A 126 13.43 -13.25 -21.27
C TRP A 126 13.05 -13.52 -22.72
N ASP A 127 11.84 -14.11 -22.95
CA ASP A 127 11.35 -14.52 -24.29
C ASP A 127 12.33 -15.52 -24.97
N GLU A 128 12.90 -16.46 -24.19
CA GLU A 128 13.97 -17.36 -24.62
C GLU A 128 13.73 -18.80 -24.18
N TRP A 129 14.35 -19.74 -24.90
CA TRP A 129 14.31 -21.16 -24.61
C TRP A 129 15.61 -21.59 -23.90
N PHE A 130 15.47 -22.40 -22.86
CA PHE A 130 16.56 -22.99 -22.09
C PHE A 130 16.39 -24.48 -21.98
N LEU A 131 17.49 -25.23 -21.81
CA LEU A 131 17.39 -26.63 -21.47
C LEU A 131 16.79 -26.80 -20.06
N TYR A 132 15.96 -27.82 -19.88
CA TYR A 132 15.47 -28.15 -18.54
C TYR A 132 16.61 -28.45 -17.56
N SER A 133 17.75 -29.01 -18.04
CA SER A 133 18.96 -29.26 -17.26
C SER A 133 19.60 -27.98 -16.73
N GLU A 134 19.38 -26.86 -17.39
CA GLU A 134 19.91 -25.53 -17.01
C GLU A 134 18.93 -24.74 -16.16
N THR A 135 17.73 -25.26 -15.95
CA THR A 135 16.69 -24.62 -15.13
C THR A 135 16.57 -25.29 -13.77
N GLU A 136 16.18 -24.54 -12.81
CA GLU A 136 15.85 -25.02 -11.46
C GLU A 136 14.51 -24.47 -11.01
N GLU A 137 13.92 -25.10 -10.02
CA GLU A 137 12.64 -24.73 -9.47
C GLU A 137 12.83 -24.29 -8.03
N ASN A 138 12.60 -23.01 -7.78
CA ASN A 138 12.80 -22.43 -6.47
C ASN A 138 11.57 -21.61 -6.04
N ARG A 139 11.48 -21.38 -4.73
CA ARG A 139 10.48 -20.50 -4.16
C ARG A 139 10.91 -19.05 -4.38
N VAL A 140 10.00 -18.23 -4.86
CA VAL A 140 10.22 -16.80 -5.07
C VAL A 140 9.13 -16.02 -4.36
N ILE A 141 9.43 -14.76 -4.08
CA ILE A 141 8.50 -13.79 -3.56
C ILE A 141 8.40 -12.64 -4.56
N ASP A 142 7.18 -12.29 -4.96
CA ASP A 142 6.93 -11.20 -5.91
C ASP A 142 6.91 -9.83 -5.21
N THR A 143 6.67 -8.81 -6.00
CA THR A 143 6.63 -7.41 -5.51
C THR A 143 5.44 -7.11 -4.59
N GLU A 144 4.44 -8.00 -4.53
CA GLU A 144 3.26 -7.90 -3.67
C GLU A 144 3.40 -8.75 -2.40
N GLY A 145 4.49 -9.54 -2.29
CA GLY A 145 4.75 -10.40 -1.13
C GLY A 145 4.20 -11.82 -1.26
N TYR A 146 3.62 -12.19 -2.41
CA TYR A 146 3.13 -13.54 -2.62
C TYR A 146 4.29 -14.50 -2.87
N ARG A 147 4.27 -15.62 -2.15
CA ARG A 147 5.26 -16.69 -2.26
C ARG A 147 4.73 -17.77 -3.19
N TYR A 148 5.47 -18.08 -4.24
CA TYR A 148 5.13 -19.11 -5.22
C TYR A 148 6.37 -19.86 -5.67
N THR A 149 6.19 -20.93 -6.43
CA THR A 149 7.29 -21.69 -7.02
C THR A 149 7.45 -21.25 -8.46
N LYS A 150 8.68 -20.88 -8.84
CA LYS A 150 9.04 -20.47 -10.19
C LYS A 150 10.14 -21.39 -10.71
N ARG A 151 9.98 -21.85 -11.95
CA ARG A 151 11.05 -22.46 -12.72
C ARG A 151 11.71 -21.39 -13.55
N ALA A 152 13.01 -21.33 -13.48
CA ALA A 152 13.79 -20.35 -14.23
C ALA A 152 15.21 -20.88 -14.53
N PRO A 153 15.95 -20.29 -15.48
CA PRO A 153 17.36 -20.58 -15.66
C PRO A 153 18.13 -20.34 -14.35
N SER A 154 19.11 -21.19 -14.05
CA SER A 154 19.94 -21.02 -12.84
C SER A 154 20.68 -19.67 -12.78
N SER A 155 20.92 -19.07 -13.95
CA SER A 155 21.46 -17.70 -14.05
C SER A 155 20.49 -16.66 -13.49
N TRP A 156 19.20 -16.80 -13.71
CA TRP A 156 18.17 -15.89 -13.18
C TRP A 156 18.18 -15.85 -11.65
N PHE A 157 18.30 -17.03 -10.98
CA PHE A 157 18.38 -17.09 -9.51
C PHE A 157 19.69 -16.54 -8.95
N ARG A 158 20.80 -16.67 -9.69
CA ARG A 158 22.11 -16.14 -9.26
C ARG A 158 22.15 -14.62 -9.14
N ASP A 159 21.30 -13.93 -9.90
CA ASP A 159 21.20 -12.48 -9.89
C ASP A 159 20.15 -11.96 -8.88
N LYS A 160 19.50 -12.88 -8.12
CA LYS A 160 18.50 -12.53 -7.13
C LYS A 160 19.01 -12.67 -5.70
N TYR A 161 18.49 -11.85 -4.82
CA TYR A 161 18.74 -12.01 -3.39
C TYR A 161 17.96 -13.19 -2.83
N TYR A 162 18.58 -13.91 -1.92
CA TYR A 162 17.97 -15.03 -1.23
C TYR A 162 17.65 -14.65 0.21
N CYS A 163 16.45 -14.96 0.67
CA CYS A 163 16.03 -14.72 2.05
C CYS A 163 16.25 -15.98 2.89
N ASP A 164 17.17 -15.93 3.85
CA ASP A 164 17.47 -17.04 4.76
C ASP A 164 16.31 -17.37 5.68
N SER A 165 15.47 -16.38 6.02
CA SER A 165 14.33 -16.56 6.93
C SER A 165 13.18 -17.35 6.29
N CYS A 166 12.78 -17.06 5.05
CA CYS A 166 11.67 -17.74 4.40
C CYS A 166 12.09 -18.75 3.31
N GLY A 167 13.36 -18.77 2.93
CA GLY A 167 13.87 -19.67 1.89
C GLY A 167 13.38 -19.31 0.48
N CYS A 168 13.10 -18.04 0.22
CA CYS A 168 12.65 -17.57 -1.08
C CYS A 168 13.69 -16.67 -1.74
N TYR A 169 13.76 -16.72 -3.08
CA TYR A 169 14.43 -15.70 -3.86
C TYR A 169 13.52 -14.47 -4.01
N ILE A 170 14.09 -13.29 -4.08
CA ILE A 170 13.37 -12.01 -4.10
C ILE A 170 13.43 -11.49 -5.52
N GLU A 171 12.27 -11.30 -6.16
CA GLU A 171 12.21 -10.82 -7.55
C GLU A 171 12.67 -9.37 -7.72
N CYS A 172 12.40 -8.52 -6.73
CA CYS A 172 12.75 -7.10 -6.76
C CYS A 172 13.84 -6.79 -5.74
N ASP A 173 14.94 -6.21 -6.19
CA ASP A 173 16.07 -5.83 -5.32
C ASP A 173 15.68 -4.83 -4.22
N GLU A 174 14.65 -4.01 -4.48
CA GLU A 174 14.11 -3.06 -3.49
C GLU A 174 13.41 -3.76 -2.31
N ASP A 175 13.04 -5.03 -2.48
CA ASP A 175 12.41 -5.84 -1.44
C ASP A 175 13.42 -6.63 -0.60
N TYR A 176 14.72 -6.48 -0.88
CA TYR A 176 15.80 -7.01 -0.06
C TYR A 176 16.17 -6.01 1.03
N TYR A 177 15.93 -6.38 2.28
CA TYR A 177 16.19 -5.50 3.42
C TYR A 177 17.67 -5.43 3.81
N GLY A 178 18.42 -6.50 3.57
CA GLY A 178 19.82 -6.67 3.95
C GLY A 178 20.00 -7.87 4.91
N GLU A 179 21.24 -8.17 5.24
CA GLU A 179 21.61 -9.26 6.18
C GLU A 179 20.99 -10.63 5.86
N GLY A 180 20.65 -10.90 4.59
CA GLY A 180 20.01 -12.17 4.19
C GLY A 180 18.51 -12.24 4.45
N GLU A 181 17.83 -11.11 4.58
CA GLU A 181 16.40 -11.07 4.89
C GLU A 181 15.61 -10.27 3.87
N CYS A 182 14.42 -10.79 3.47
CA CYS A 182 13.46 -10.04 2.69
C CYS A 182 12.64 -9.12 3.60
N ARG A 183 12.11 -8.06 3.02
CA ARG A 183 11.31 -7.07 3.74
C ARG A 183 10.14 -7.69 4.51
N TRP A 184 9.43 -8.64 3.93
CA TRP A 184 8.29 -9.27 4.60
C TRP A 184 8.69 -10.07 5.84
N CYS A 185 9.83 -10.77 5.80
CA CYS A 185 10.35 -11.44 6.98
C CYS A 185 10.83 -10.44 8.03
N HIS A 186 11.47 -9.36 7.59
CA HIS A 186 11.87 -8.27 8.47
C HIS A 186 10.66 -7.63 9.14
N ASP A 187 9.63 -7.23 8.38
CA ASP A 187 8.41 -6.62 8.91
C ASP A 187 7.68 -7.58 9.86
N GLU A 188 7.63 -8.88 9.52
CA GLU A 188 7.04 -9.91 10.39
C GLU A 188 7.85 -10.06 11.71
N SER A 189 9.17 -9.95 11.65
CA SER A 189 10.04 -10.00 12.84
C SER A 189 9.91 -8.74 13.71
N MET A 190 9.72 -7.58 13.08
CA MET A 190 9.46 -6.30 13.75
C MET A 190 8.06 -6.25 14.40
N GLY A 191 7.12 -7.04 13.88
CA GLY A 191 5.71 -7.03 14.27
C GLY A 191 4.92 -5.94 13.55
N HIS A 192 3.66 -6.23 13.24
CA HIS A 192 2.76 -5.25 12.65
C HIS A 192 2.31 -4.24 13.70
N ILE A 193 2.62 -2.95 13.51
CA ILE A 193 2.17 -1.86 14.36
C ILE A 193 1.11 -0.98 13.71
N ILE A 194 0.91 -1.10 12.38
CA ILE A 194 -0.17 -0.43 11.68
C ILE A 194 -1.42 -1.31 11.80
N GLU A 195 -2.37 -0.86 12.58
CA GLU A 195 -3.60 -1.58 12.88
C GLU A 195 -4.59 -1.51 11.71
N GLY A 196 -5.46 -2.51 11.58
CA GLY A 196 -6.63 -2.42 10.70
C GLY A 196 -7.59 -1.32 11.19
N TYR A 197 -8.35 -0.72 10.27
CA TYR A 197 -9.29 0.38 10.59
C TYR A 197 -10.25 0.05 11.76
N CYS A 198 -10.78 -1.17 11.83
CA CYS A 198 -11.68 -1.59 12.90
C CYS A 198 -10.95 -1.75 14.25
N GLU A 199 -9.73 -2.29 14.22
CA GLU A 199 -8.94 -2.57 15.43
C GLU A 199 -8.49 -1.28 16.12
N SER A 200 -8.16 -0.26 15.34
CA SER A 200 -7.72 1.05 15.85
C SER A 200 -8.75 1.73 16.75
N HIS A 201 -10.04 1.38 16.64
CA HIS A 201 -11.13 1.97 17.42
C HIS A 201 -11.41 1.25 18.75
N GLU A 202 -10.81 0.08 18.98
CA GLU A 202 -11.08 -0.74 20.18
C GLU A 202 -10.22 -0.38 21.39
N HIS A 203 -9.16 0.41 21.20
CA HIS A 203 -8.23 0.74 22.26
C HIS A 203 -8.66 1.97 23.08
N GLU A 204 -8.57 1.86 24.41
CA GLU A 204 -8.70 3.03 25.26
C GLU A 204 -7.48 3.96 25.08
N PRO A 205 -7.69 5.28 24.85
CA PRO A 205 -6.58 6.21 24.67
C PRO A 205 -5.75 6.37 25.94
N ILE A 206 -4.43 6.45 25.77
CA ILE A 206 -3.47 6.80 26.81
C ILE A 206 -3.40 8.32 26.89
N LEU A 207 -3.58 8.89 28.07
CA LEU A 207 -3.60 10.34 28.27
C LEU A 207 -2.23 10.84 28.74
N PHE A 208 -1.64 11.78 27.99
CA PHE A 208 -0.31 12.33 28.26
C PHE A 208 -0.38 13.74 28.85
N GLY A 209 0.46 14.01 29.84
CA GLY A 209 0.65 15.30 30.50
C GLY A 209 0.12 15.37 31.91
N ASP A 210 0.13 16.58 32.49
CA ASP A 210 -0.26 16.82 33.88
C ASP A 210 -1.79 17.00 33.99
N TYR A 211 -2.48 16.06 34.62
CA TYR A 211 -3.91 16.14 34.95
C TYR A 211 -4.17 15.44 36.30
N LYS A 212 -5.23 15.85 36.97
CA LYS A 212 -5.53 15.33 38.31
C LYS A 212 -6.21 13.97 38.29
N ASP A 213 -7.16 13.81 37.40
CA ASP A 213 -7.99 12.63 37.15
C ASP A 213 -8.49 12.62 35.70
N LYS A 214 -8.96 11.48 35.21
CA LYS A 214 -9.40 11.30 33.82
C LYS A 214 -10.49 12.30 33.42
N GLU A 215 -11.38 12.64 34.36
CA GLU A 215 -12.47 13.60 34.16
C GLU A 215 -11.98 15.05 34.03
N SER A 216 -10.86 15.37 34.66
CA SER A 216 -10.24 16.71 34.57
C SER A 216 -9.30 16.90 33.38
N PHE A 217 -9.08 15.86 32.59
CA PHE A 217 -8.22 15.94 31.43
C PHE A 217 -8.76 16.93 30.41
N VAL A 218 -7.91 17.87 30.02
CA VAL A 218 -8.20 18.89 29.00
C VAL A 218 -7.06 18.89 28.00
N GLY A 219 -7.32 18.31 26.83
CA GLY A 219 -6.29 18.09 25.85
C GLY A 219 -6.85 17.92 24.45
N LEU A 220 -5.94 17.58 23.55
CA LEU A 220 -6.20 17.33 22.14
C LEU A 220 -5.41 16.10 21.68
N GLY A 221 -5.88 15.51 20.60
CA GLY A 221 -5.19 14.58 19.74
C GLY A 221 -5.40 14.97 18.28
N PHE A 222 -4.62 14.40 17.39
CA PHE A 222 -4.81 14.57 15.95
C PHE A 222 -4.68 13.23 15.23
N GLU A 223 -5.32 13.17 14.09
CA GLU A 223 -5.17 12.13 13.09
C GLU A 223 -4.60 12.79 11.84
N LEU A 224 -3.42 12.34 11.41
CA LEU A 224 -2.76 12.85 10.21
C LEU A 224 -2.64 11.73 9.19
N GLU A 225 -3.42 11.83 8.16
CA GLU A 225 -3.37 10.91 7.03
C GLU A 225 -2.20 11.26 6.12
N VAL A 226 -1.41 10.25 5.75
CA VAL A 226 -0.30 10.35 4.80
C VAL A 226 -0.47 9.31 3.70
N ASP A 227 -0.04 9.67 2.49
CA ASP A 227 -0.19 8.84 1.30
C ASP A 227 0.98 9.09 0.36
N GLY A 228 1.10 8.33 -0.72
CA GLY A 228 2.15 8.49 -1.69
C GLY A 228 1.89 7.72 -2.97
N ASP A 229 2.93 7.46 -3.74
CA ASP A 229 2.85 6.59 -4.91
C ASP A 229 2.88 5.11 -4.49
N SER A 230 2.73 4.20 -5.44
CA SER A 230 2.62 2.76 -5.16
C SER A 230 3.90 2.16 -4.55
N SER A 231 5.06 2.79 -4.67
CA SER A 231 6.31 2.29 -4.08
C SER A 231 6.34 2.47 -2.57
N ILE A 232 5.60 3.45 -2.05
CA ILE A 232 5.65 3.83 -0.63
C ILE A 232 4.97 2.81 0.29
N SER A 233 3.92 2.13 -0.20
CA SER A 233 3.17 1.15 0.59
C SER A 233 4.05 0.03 1.14
N ARG A 234 5.14 -0.26 0.45
CA ARG A 234 6.14 -1.27 0.84
C ARG A 234 6.92 -0.91 2.09
N HIS A 235 6.93 0.36 2.48
CA HIS A 235 7.72 0.88 3.60
C HIS A 235 6.85 1.41 4.74
N ASN A 236 5.54 1.13 4.71
CA ASN A 236 4.63 1.65 5.73
C ASN A 236 5.00 1.18 7.12
N GLU A 237 5.17 -0.13 7.33
CA GLU A 237 5.53 -0.69 8.65
C GLU A 237 6.88 -0.18 9.12
N GLU A 238 7.93 -0.26 8.30
CA GLU A 238 9.26 0.28 8.62
C GLU A 238 9.21 1.76 8.99
N THR A 239 8.42 2.55 8.22
CA THR A 239 8.29 3.98 8.49
C THR A 239 7.54 4.23 9.80
N ALA A 240 6.49 3.49 10.08
CA ALA A 240 5.73 3.61 11.31
C ALA A 240 6.60 3.25 12.53
N HIS A 241 7.35 2.14 12.48
CA HIS A 241 8.33 1.76 13.51
C HIS A 241 9.39 2.84 13.76
N GLY A 242 10.01 3.34 12.69
CA GLY A 242 11.06 4.35 12.82
C GLY A 242 10.57 5.76 13.18
N LEU A 243 9.26 6.04 13.13
CA LEU A 243 8.74 7.39 13.33
C LEU A 243 8.93 7.90 14.75
N CYS A 244 8.63 7.10 15.77
CA CYS A 244 8.75 7.48 17.17
C CYS A 244 10.22 7.74 17.51
N GLU A 245 11.12 6.84 17.16
CA GLU A 245 12.56 7.00 17.37
C GLU A 245 13.10 8.26 16.68
N ALA A 246 12.81 8.42 15.36
CA ALA A 246 13.30 9.55 14.57
C ALA A 246 12.79 10.91 15.07
N SER A 247 11.59 10.96 15.63
CA SER A 247 10.98 12.18 16.17
C SER A 247 11.26 12.43 17.65
N GLY A 248 11.76 11.43 18.38
CA GLY A 248 11.95 11.49 19.82
C GLY A 248 10.63 11.46 20.60
N LEU A 249 9.60 10.85 20.03
CA LEU A 249 8.35 10.51 20.71
C LEU A 249 8.51 9.17 21.43
N GLU A 250 7.70 8.94 22.45
CA GLU A 250 7.60 7.63 23.09
C GLU A 250 6.73 6.71 22.19
N ASP A 251 7.01 5.41 22.18
CA ASP A 251 6.34 4.46 21.27
C ASP A 251 4.82 4.42 21.46
N ASP A 252 4.35 4.67 22.66
CA ASP A 252 2.93 4.70 23.01
C ASP A 252 2.26 6.08 22.83
N GLU A 253 2.99 7.12 22.39
CA GLU A 253 2.42 8.43 22.09
C GLU A 253 1.74 8.50 20.72
N MET A 254 2.05 7.55 19.83
CA MET A 254 1.47 7.44 18.49
C MET A 254 0.90 6.05 18.28
N ARG A 255 -0.13 5.99 17.48
CA ARG A 255 -0.70 4.77 16.90
C ARG A 255 -0.82 4.96 15.41
N PHE A 256 -0.87 3.86 14.71
CA PHE A 256 -0.94 3.85 13.25
C PHE A 256 -2.09 2.96 12.81
N ALA A 257 -2.80 3.40 11.77
CA ALA A 257 -3.91 2.61 11.22
C ALA A 257 -3.96 2.70 9.69
N TYR A 258 -4.41 1.64 9.04
CA TYR A 258 -4.81 1.71 7.65
C TYR A 258 -6.20 2.31 7.55
N ASP A 259 -6.40 3.29 6.66
CA ASP A 259 -7.70 3.87 6.34
C ASP A 259 -8.05 3.58 4.87
N GLY A 260 -9.25 3.08 4.64
CA GLY A 260 -9.74 2.72 3.30
C GLY A 260 -9.92 3.90 2.33
N SER A 261 -9.76 5.14 2.80
CA SER A 261 -9.74 6.34 1.96
C SER A 261 -8.37 6.62 1.34
N LEU A 262 -7.30 6.01 1.87
CA LEU A 262 -5.93 6.13 1.39
C LEU A 262 -5.64 5.09 0.32
N ASN A 263 -4.72 5.41 -0.59
CA ASN A 263 -4.33 4.49 -1.66
C ASN A 263 -3.15 3.60 -1.25
N ASN A 264 -2.09 4.20 -0.70
CA ASN A 264 -0.83 3.51 -0.43
C ASN A 264 -0.22 3.86 0.94
N GLY A 265 -0.89 4.68 1.72
CA GLY A 265 -0.38 5.23 2.97
C GLY A 265 -1.06 4.68 4.22
N PHE A 266 -0.91 5.41 5.28
CA PHE A 266 -1.49 5.10 6.59
C PHE A 266 -1.82 6.38 7.36
N GLU A 267 -2.52 6.24 8.47
CA GLU A 267 -2.89 7.29 9.39
C GLU A 267 -2.00 7.29 10.62
N CYS A 268 -1.46 8.47 10.96
CA CYS A 268 -0.74 8.71 12.21
C CYS A 268 -1.71 9.29 13.24
N ILE A 269 -2.00 8.53 14.29
CA ILE A 269 -2.97 8.88 15.33
C ILE A 269 -2.20 9.22 16.60
N SER A 270 -2.17 10.50 16.97
CA SER A 270 -1.57 10.90 18.24
C SER A 270 -2.46 10.51 19.42
N GLN A 271 -1.87 10.00 20.47
CA GLN A 271 -2.57 9.91 21.74
C GLN A 271 -2.95 11.31 22.26
N PRO A 272 -3.97 11.42 23.12
CA PRO A 272 -4.38 12.71 23.68
C PRO A 272 -3.31 13.31 24.60
N HIS A 273 -2.88 14.53 24.28
CA HIS A 273 -1.95 15.31 25.09
C HIS A 273 -2.66 16.49 25.75
N THR A 274 -2.28 16.85 26.96
CA THR A 274 -2.70 18.15 27.49
C THR A 274 -2.21 19.26 26.57
N VAL A 275 -2.97 20.36 26.44
CA VAL A 275 -2.61 21.47 25.54
C VAL A 275 -1.19 21.99 25.83
N LYS A 276 -0.79 22.00 27.10
CA LYS A 276 0.57 22.41 27.50
C LYS A 276 1.62 21.47 26.93
N LEU A 277 1.48 20.18 27.18
CA LEU A 277 2.44 19.16 26.72
C LEU A 277 2.51 19.10 25.19
N PHE A 278 1.36 19.20 24.50
CA PHE A 278 1.34 19.24 23.03
C PHE A 278 2.27 20.34 22.48
N TRP A 279 2.23 21.55 23.07
CA TRP A 279 3.08 22.66 22.64
C TRP A 279 4.54 22.49 23.11
N GLU A 280 4.79 21.86 24.24
CA GLU A 280 6.14 21.54 24.73
C GLU A 280 6.83 20.55 23.79
N LYS A 281 6.08 19.61 23.18
CA LYS A 281 6.56 18.64 22.18
C LYS A 281 6.57 19.16 20.73
N GLN A 282 6.52 20.45 20.54
CA GLN A 282 6.49 21.05 19.17
C GLN A 282 7.69 20.64 18.31
N ALA A 283 8.87 20.42 18.90
CA ALA A 283 10.06 19.98 18.21
C ALA A 283 9.88 18.55 17.67
N GLN A 284 9.37 17.63 18.49
CA GLN A 284 9.10 16.25 18.14
C GLN A 284 8.07 16.15 17.01
N TRP A 285 6.98 16.93 17.10
CA TRP A 285 5.98 16.98 16.02
C TRP A 285 6.58 17.48 14.71
N ARG A 286 7.53 18.43 14.75
CA ARG A 286 8.24 18.90 13.55
C ARG A 286 9.12 17.81 12.94
N GLU A 287 9.83 17.05 13.77
CA GLU A 287 10.67 15.95 13.30
C GLU A 287 9.82 14.82 12.71
N MET A 288 8.68 14.48 13.33
CA MET A 288 7.70 13.55 12.78
C MET A 288 7.30 13.95 11.34
N LEU A 289 6.89 15.21 11.14
CA LEU A 289 6.49 15.70 9.80
C LEU A 289 7.65 15.65 8.80
N ARG A 290 8.89 15.95 9.24
CA ARG A 290 10.08 15.88 8.38
C ARG A 290 10.45 14.46 8.04
N TYR A 291 10.37 13.55 9.01
CA TYR A 291 10.65 12.14 8.81
C TYR A 291 9.72 11.55 7.75
N LEU A 292 8.42 11.72 7.89
CA LEU A 292 7.44 11.29 6.90
C LEU A 292 7.73 11.87 5.51
N ALA A 293 8.04 13.17 5.43
CA ALA A 293 8.40 13.81 4.16
C ALA A 293 9.69 13.24 3.57
N SER A 294 10.69 12.90 4.39
CA SER A 294 11.97 12.32 3.95
C SER A 294 11.82 10.90 3.42
N LYS A 295 10.84 10.16 3.90
CA LYS A 295 10.47 8.82 3.40
C LYS A 295 9.59 8.88 2.14
N GLY A 296 9.30 10.06 1.61
CA GLY A 296 8.54 10.25 0.37
C GLY A 296 7.03 10.42 0.55
N TYR A 297 6.52 10.34 1.79
CA TYR A 297 5.09 10.55 2.03
C TYR A 297 4.66 11.98 1.75
N ARG A 298 3.41 12.11 1.38
CA ARG A 298 2.71 13.37 1.15
C ARG A 298 1.39 13.32 1.90
N SER A 299 0.86 14.47 2.27
CA SER A 299 -0.43 14.53 2.94
C SER A 299 -1.39 15.51 2.25
N HIS A 300 -0.93 16.28 1.27
CA HIS A 300 -1.73 17.34 0.65
C HIS A 300 -1.96 17.16 -0.86
N ASP A 301 -1.12 16.39 -1.53
CA ASP A 301 -1.18 16.19 -2.98
C ASP A 301 -2.18 15.09 -3.39
N PRO A 302 -2.30 13.96 -2.68
CA PRO A 302 -3.20 12.87 -3.07
C PRO A 302 -4.69 13.26 -3.12
N GLY A 303 -5.08 14.35 -2.42
CA GLY A 303 -6.48 14.76 -2.33
C GLY A 303 -7.34 13.89 -1.41
N THR A 304 -6.77 12.80 -0.90
CA THR A 304 -7.39 11.85 0.02
C THR A 304 -7.17 12.23 1.49
N CYS A 305 -6.02 12.83 1.80
CA CYS A 305 -5.54 13.04 3.16
C CYS A 305 -6.18 14.21 3.89
N GLY A 306 -6.47 14.02 5.17
CA GLY A 306 -6.94 15.00 6.12
C GLY A 306 -5.97 15.23 7.30
N LEU A 307 -6.26 16.25 8.06
CA LEU A 307 -5.74 16.50 9.40
C LEU A 307 -6.94 16.75 10.32
N HIS A 308 -7.31 15.71 11.06
CA HIS A 308 -8.42 15.79 12.00
C HIS A 308 -7.88 16.17 13.38
N VAL A 309 -8.58 17.04 14.07
CA VAL A 309 -8.19 17.49 15.41
C VAL A 309 -9.29 17.18 16.40
N HIS A 310 -8.99 16.31 17.33
CA HIS A 310 -9.87 15.94 18.43
C HIS A 310 -9.57 16.79 19.64
N VAL A 311 -10.57 17.46 20.19
CA VAL A 311 -10.43 18.18 21.44
C VAL A 311 -11.32 17.55 22.51
N SER A 312 -10.80 17.41 23.72
CA SER A 312 -11.57 16.84 24.84
C SER A 312 -12.80 17.72 25.12
N ARG A 313 -13.94 17.09 25.41
CA ARG A 313 -15.17 17.84 25.76
C ARG A 313 -14.99 18.74 26.96
N GLY A 314 -14.07 18.41 27.88
CA GLY A 314 -13.70 19.26 29.00
C GLY A 314 -13.22 20.67 28.62
N MET A 315 -12.70 20.85 27.38
CA MET A 315 -12.34 22.19 26.88
C MET A 315 -13.54 23.12 26.73
N PHE A 316 -14.72 22.58 26.41
CA PHE A 316 -15.96 23.33 26.23
C PHE A 316 -16.66 23.67 27.54
N GLY A 317 -16.42 22.94 28.61
CA GLY A 317 -17.03 23.17 29.93
C GLY A 317 -17.02 21.96 30.83
N ARG A 318 -17.43 22.18 32.07
CA ARG A 318 -17.44 21.13 33.10
C ARG A 318 -18.66 20.24 33.07
N THR A 319 -19.79 20.72 32.57
CA THR A 319 -21.04 19.95 32.48
C THR A 319 -21.46 19.82 31.02
N LYS A 320 -22.24 18.79 30.75
CA LYS A 320 -22.75 18.53 29.39
C LYS A 320 -23.54 19.73 28.82
N GLU A 321 -24.34 20.40 29.64
CA GLU A 321 -25.14 21.54 29.23
C GLU A 321 -24.24 22.72 28.77
N ILE A 322 -23.16 22.98 29.50
CA ILE A 322 -22.18 24.03 29.13
C ILE A 322 -21.45 23.62 27.84
N GLN A 323 -21.06 22.37 27.72
CA GLN A 323 -20.43 21.81 26.53
C GLN A 323 -21.35 21.94 25.32
N ASP A 324 -22.59 21.52 25.42
CA ASP A 324 -23.57 21.58 24.33
C ASP A 324 -23.79 23.03 23.83
N VAL A 325 -23.86 23.98 24.73
CA VAL A 325 -23.97 25.41 24.40
C VAL A 325 -22.70 25.93 23.71
N ALA A 326 -21.51 25.58 24.20
CA ALA A 326 -20.26 26.00 23.61
C ALA A 326 -20.04 25.37 22.22
N ILE A 327 -20.37 24.09 22.06
CA ILE A 327 -20.33 23.39 20.78
C ILE A 327 -21.30 24.02 19.76
N ALA A 328 -22.53 24.34 20.18
CA ALA A 328 -23.48 25.05 19.31
C ALA A 328 -22.94 26.39 18.81
N LYS A 329 -22.20 27.14 19.64
CA LYS A 329 -21.53 28.36 19.22
C LYS A 329 -20.46 28.08 18.15
N VAL A 330 -19.69 26.98 18.26
CA VAL A 330 -18.71 26.58 17.23
C VAL A 330 -19.41 26.30 15.91
N TYR A 331 -20.52 25.55 15.92
CA TYR A 331 -21.30 25.29 14.71
C TYR A 331 -21.77 26.61 14.08
N THR A 332 -22.27 27.54 14.88
CA THR A 332 -22.72 28.85 14.41
C THR A 332 -21.56 29.61 13.75
N PHE A 333 -20.40 29.65 14.41
CA PHE A 333 -19.23 30.35 13.87
C PHE A 333 -18.75 29.73 12.56
N PHE A 334 -18.70 28.41 12.47
CA PHE A 334 -18.28 27.69 11.24
C PHE A 334 -19.28 27.93 10.10
N ASP A 335 -20.57 27.87 10.39
CA ASP A 335 -21.61 28.11 9.41
C ASP A 335 -21.56 29.53 8.82
N GLU A 336 -21.43 30.56 9.67
CA GLU A 336 -21.39 31.97 9.25
C GLU A 336 -20.07 32.39 8.59
N ASN A 337 -18.97 31.67 8.87
CA ASN A 337 -17.63 32.03 8.42
C ASN A 337 -16.98 30.95 7.52
N TRP A 338 -17.77 30.10 6.92
CA TRP A 338 -17.32 28.95 6.17
C TRP A 338 -16.23 29.25 5.14
N GLU A 339 -16.41 30.29 4.33
CA GLU A 339 -15.45 30.63 3.26
C GLU A 339 -14.06 30.98 3.81
N ASP A 340 -14.00 31.75 4.90
CA ASP A 340 -12.74 32.10 5.53
C ASP A 340 -12.10 30.90 6.22
N ILE A 341 -12.90 30.05 6.87
CA ILE A 341 -12.43 28.82 7.55
C ILE A 341 -11.87 27.83 6.53
N VAL A 342 -12.52 27.67 5.36
CA VAL A 342 -12.01 26.87 4.26
C VAL A 342 -10.64 27.36 3.76
N LYS A 343 -10.42 28.67 3.68
CA LYS A 343 -9.11 29.24 3.34
C LYS A 343 -8.06 28.91 4.40
N VAL A 344 -8.43 28.98 5.68
CA VAL A 344 -7.53 28.61 6.80
C VAL A 344 -7.17 27.13 6.73
N SER A 345 -8.14 26.25 6.56
CA SER A 345 -7.96 24.81 6.49
C SER A 345 -7.25 24.36 5.21
N ARG A 346 -7.30 25.13 4.15
CA ARG A 346 -6.80 24.82 2.80
C ARG A 346 -7.49 23.63 2.14
N ARG A 347 -8.60 23.14 2.66
CA ARG A 347 -9.32 22.02 2.07
C ARG A 347 -9.86 22.39 0.69
N ARG A 348 -9.71 21.47 -0.27
CA ARG A 348 -10.17 21.66 -1.67
C ARG A 348 -11.22 20.64 -2.08
N SER A 349 -11.24 19.49 -1.44
CA SER A 349 -12.23 18.44 -1.64
C SER A 349 -13.05 18.26 -0.37
N PHE A 350 -14.36 18.18 -0.50
CA PHE A 350 -15.28 18.13 0.64
C PHE A 350 -16.05 16.79 0.72
N GLY A 351 -15.64 15.75 -0.02
CA GLY A 351 -16.33 14.45 -0.03
C GLY A 351 -16.52 13.87 1.37
N TYR A 352 -15.49 13.96 2.21
CA TYR A 352 -15.48 13.43 3.57
C TYR A 352 -15.45 14.51 4.68
N CYS A 353 -15.70 15.78 4.33
CA CYS A 353 -15.75 16.88 5.30
C CYS A 353 -16.70 17.98 4.84
N GLN A 354 -17.91 17.60 4.45
CA GLN A 354 -18.93 18.52 3.97
C GLN A 354 -19.29 19.56 5.06
N LYS A 355 -19.69 20.75 4.62
CA LYS A 355 -20.23 21.74 5.53
C LYS A 355 -21.42 21.16 6.30
N ASN A 356 -21.43 21.32 7.61
CA ASN A 356 -22.64 21.04 8.38
C ASN A 356 -23.73 22.05 8.01
N HIS A 357 -24.94 21.59 7.78
CA HIS A 357 -26.04 22.45 7.30
C HIS A 357 -27.22 22.43 8.26
N LEU A 358 -27.85 23.59 8.41
CA LEU A 358 -29.23 23.67 8.92
C LEU A 358 -30.18 23.18 7.81
N ASP A 359 -31.34 22.68 8.18
CA ASP A 359 -32.36 22.33 7.19
C ASP A 359 -33.10 23.56 6.65
N SER A 360 -33.87 23.36 5.59
CA SER A 360 -34.61 24.46 4.93
C SER A 360 -35.63 25.14 5.85
N GLU A 361 -36.23 24.40 6.78
CA GLU A 361 -37.19 24.95 7.74
C GLU A 361 -36.51 25.89 8.74
N ASP A 362 -35.30 25.50 9.22
CA ASP A 362 -34.52 26.37 10.10
C ASP A 362 -34.04 27.64 9.37
N GLU A 363 -33.60 27.49 8.11
CA GLU A 363 -33.20 28.65 7.29
C GLU A 363 -34.37 29.61 7.02
N GLU A 364 -35.60 29.12 6.79
CA GLU A 364 -36.80 29.93 6.67
C GLU A 364 -37.13 30.68 7.97
N LYS A 365 -37.02 30.01 9.12
CA LYS A 365 -37.25 30.64 10.42
C LYS A 365 -36.25 31.76 10.71
N ILE A 366 -34.99 31.56 10.37
CA ILE A 366 -33.92 32.54 10.51
C ILE A 366 -34.20 33.76 9.60
N SER A 367 -34.49 33.50 8.33
CA SER A 367 -34.80 34.56 7.35
C SER A 367 -36.04 35.36 7.72
N GLY A 368 -37.02 34.74 8.35
CA GLY A 368 -38.23 35.37 8.87
C GLY A 368 -38.05 36.05 10.23
N ASN A 369 -36.84 36.12 10.78
CA ASN A 369 -36.54 36.66 12.14
C ASN A 369 -37.32 35.97 13.28
N ASN A 370 -37.74 34.71 13.09
CA ASN A 370 -38.47 33.95 14.10
C ASN A 370 -37.53 33.25 15.10
N THR A 371 -36.25 33.08 14.73
CA THR A 371 -35.22 32.48 15.57
C THR A 371 -33.84 32.99 15.13
N THR A 372 -32.82 32.66 15.91
CA THR A 372 -31.42 32.95 15.54
C THR A 372 -30.72 31.68 15.04
N ARG A 373 -29.66 31.84 14.25
CA ARG A 373 -28.83 30.76 13.79
C ARG A 373 -28.25 29.94 14.96
N PHE A 374 -27.84 30.65 16.03
CA PHE A 374 -27.37 30.00 17.24
C PHE A 374 -28.43 29.09 17.91
N GLU A 375 -29.69 29.56 18.02
CA GLU A 375 -30.75 28.73 18.62
C GLU A 375 -31.10 27.49 17.77
N CYS A 376 -31.00 27.57 16.44
CA CYS A 376 -31.12 26.42 15.56
C CYS A 376 -29.99 25.43 15.79
N TRP A 377 -28.74 25.88 15.77
CA TRP A 377 -27.59 25.03 16.04
C TRP A 377 -27.59 24.44 17.45
N LYS A 378 -28.06 25.15 18.47
CA LYS A 378 -28.21 24.66 19.84
C LYS A 378 -29.14 23.45 19.96
N LYS A 379 -30.11 23.32 19.07
CA LYS A 379 -30.99 22.15 18.97
C LYS A 379 -30.33 21.03 18.19
N LYS A 380 -29.81 21.35 17.00
CA LYS A 380 -29.32 20.39 16.03
C LYS A 380 -27.95 19.82 16.38
N SER A 381 -27.02 20.61 16.85
CA SER A 381 -25.61 20.20 17.11
C SER A 381 -25.47 19.00 18.06
N LYS A 382 -26.47 18.74 18.90
CA LYS A 382 -26.48 17.59 19.82
C LYS A 382 -26.50 16.22 19.10
N TRP A 383 -27.00 16.22 17.88
CA TRP A 383 -27.18 15.02 17.06
C TRP A 383 -26.33 15.07 15.78
N GLU A 384 -25.59 16.15 15.61
CA GLU A 384 -24.78 16.37 14.42
C GLU A 384 -23.45 15.64 14.55
N GLY A 385 -23.08 14.86 13.55
CA GLY A 385 -21.83 14.12 13.55
C GLY A 385 -21.73 13.15 12.39
N GLY A 386 -20.65 12.40 12.37
CA GLY A 386 -20.34 11.39 11.37
C GLY A 386 -19.08 11.71 10.57
N HIS A 387 -18.61 10.73 9.80
CA HIS A 387 -17.34 10.82 9.07
C HIS A 387 -17.40 11.71 7.82
N GLY A 388 -18.59 12.13 7.38
CA GLY A 388 -18.78 12.94 6.17
C GLY A 388 -18.82 14.45 6.37
N VAL A 389 -18.75 14.96 7.61
CA VAL A 389 -18.96 16.36 7.95
C VAL A 389 -17.73 17.04 8.54
N ALA A 390 -17.64 18.36 8.41
CA ALA A 390 -16.51 19.16 8.86
C ALA A 390 -16.36 19.22 10.40
N LEU A 391 -17.47 19.17 11.11
CA LEU A 391 -17.53 19.14 12.57
C LEU A 391 -18.30 17.90 13.01
N ASN A 392 -17.63 17.03 13.77
CA ASN A 392 -18.22 15.79 14.25
C ASN A 392 -18.40 15.80 15.78
N ASN A 393 -19.63 15.73 16.22
CA ASN A 393 -20.04 15.72 17.63
C ASN A 393 -20.52 14.33 18.12
N SER A 394 -20.32 13.27 17.35
CA SER A 394 -20.78 11.92 17.71
C SER A 394 -19.93 11.26 18.79
N ASN A 395 -18.66 11.63 18.92
CA ASN A 395 -17.74 11.04 19.88
C ASN A 395 -18.09 11.42 21.33
N ARG A 396 -18.07 10.45 22.26
CA ARG A 396 -18.41 10.68 23.68
C ARG A 396 -17.38 11.52 24.40
N ALA A 397 -16.09 11.30 24.15
CA ALA A 397 -14.99 11.92 24.86
C ALA A 397 -14.50 13.22 24.20
N THR A 398 -14.64 13.33 22.89
CA THR A 398 -14.07 14.41 22.09
C THR A 398 -15.10 15.10 21.22
N PHE A 399 -14.73 16.27 20.73
CA PHE A 399 -15.32 16.96 19.60
C PHE A 399 -14.25 17.04 18.51
N GLU A 400 -14.61 16.70 17.28
CA GLU A 400 -13.65 16.53 16.19
C GLU A 400 -13.84 17.60 15.11
N TYR A 401 -12.72 18.19 14.70
CA TYR A 401 -12.62 19.13 13.58
C TYR A 401 -11.96 18.41 12.39
N ARG A 402 -12.75 18.03 11.40
CA ARG A 402 -12.33 17.22 10.23
C ARG A 402 -11.93 18.04 9.00
N LEU A 403 -12.17 19.36 9.03
CA LEU A 403 -11.97 20.22 7.86
C LEU A 403 -10.49 20.46 7.51
N GLY A 404 -9.55 20.15 8.39
CA GLY A 404 -8.13 20.34 8.15
C GLY A 404 -7.67 19.56 6.91
N ARG A 405 -6.97 20.25 6.00
CA ARG A 405 -6.26 19.56 4.91
C ARG A 405 -5.03 18.87 5.49
N GLY A 406 -4.78 17.64 5.08
CA GLY A 406 -3.54 16.96 5.40
C GLY A 406 -2.31 17.75 4.98
N THR A 407 -1.26 17.74 5.78
CA THR A 407 -0.05 18.52 5.51
C THR A 407 1.15 18.04 6.31
N LEU A 408 2.31 17.91 5.66
CA LEU A 408 3.61 17.73 6.29
C LEU A 408 4.37 19.05 6.50
N ASN A 409 3.78 20.17 6.08
CA ASN A 409 4.33 21.49 6.35
C ASN A 409 4.00 21.92 7.78
N ALA A 410 5.01 22.05 8.63
CA ALA A 410 4.85 22.35 10.05
C ALA A 410 4.08 23.66 10.32
N TRP A 411 4.29 24.71 9.50
CA TRP A 411 3.56 25.96 9.69
C TRP A 411 2.05 25.79 9.48
N SER A 412 1.67 25.07 8.42
CA SER A 412 0.26 24.77 8.14
C SER A 412 -0.36 23.87 9.22
N PHE A 413 0.39 22.84 9.67
CA PHE A 413 -0.03 21.91 10.70
C PHE A 413 -0.33 22.61 12.03
N PHE A 414 0.64 23.35 12.55
CA PHE A 414 0.47 24.06 13.82
C PHE A 414 -0.54 25.21 13.74
N SER A 415 -0.62 25.90 12.59
CA SER A 415 -1.61 26.98 12.43
C SER A 415 -3.03 26.47 12.44
N TRP A 416 -3.29 25.28 11.85
CA TRP A 416 -4.62 24.69 11.92
C TRP A 416 -4.99 24.29 13.35
N ILE A 417 -4.08 23.63 14.06
CA ILE A 417 -4.30 23.22 15.45
C ILE A 417 -4.49 24.43 16.37
N ASP A 418 -3.67 25.48 16.25
CA ASP A 418 -3.81 26.72 17.05
C ASP A 418 -5.14 27.42 16.76
N PHE A 419 -5.56 27.49 15.49
CA PHE A 419 -6.87 28.01 15.10
C PHE A 419 -8.01 27.24 15.79
N VAL A 420 -8.02 25.92 15.69
CA VAL A 420 -9.01 25.04 16.33
C VAL A 420 -9.03 25.22 17.85
N LEU A 421 -7.88 25.24 18.49
CA LEU A 421 -7.76 25.43 19.93
C LEU A 421 -8.25 26.81 20.38
N THR A 422 -7.96 27.85 19.58
CA THR A 422 -8.41 29.22 19.85
C THR A 422 -9.93 29.33 19.78
N ILE A 423 -10.53 28.80 18.71
CA ILE A 423 -11.99 28.76 18.56
C ILE A 423 -12.64 27.98 19.71
N THR A 424 -12.11 26.81 20.06
CA THR A 424 -12.61 25.99 21.16
C THR A 424 -12.57 26.72 22.52
N LYS A 425 -11.45 27.34 22.84
CA LYS A 425 -11.31 28.13 24.09
C LYS A 425 -12.28 29.31 24.14
N ASN A 426 -12.44 29.99 23.02
CA ASN A 426 -13.29 31.19 22.94
C ASN A 426 -14.77 30.82 22.95
N ALA A 427 -15.18 29.69 22.38
CA ALA A 427 -16.56 29.21 22.43
C ALA A 427 -17.11 29.16 23.87
N LYS A 428 -16.28 28.76 24.83
CA LYS A 428 -16.65 28.74 26.25
C LYS A 428 -16.85 30.16 26.84
N ARG A 429 -16.12 31.14 26.34
CA ARG A 429 -16.04 32.50 26.96
C ARG A 429 -16.93 33.51 26.29
N ILE A 430 -17.14 33.40 24.98
CA ILE A 430 -17.90 34.35 24.20
C ILE A 430 -19.38 34.33 24.60
N THR A 431 -19.99 35.51 24.68
CA THR A 431 -21.42 35.67 24.98
C THR A 431 -22.26 35.35 23.77
N ILE A 432 -23.52 34.95 23.99
CA ILE A 432 -24.48 34.66 22.90
C ILE A 432 -24.65 35.88 21.98
N ASN A 433 -24.79 37.05 22.54
CA ASN A 433 -24.93 38.29 21.73
C ASN A 433 -23.74 38.51 20.76
N ARG A 434 -22.51 38.17 21.17
CA ARG A 434 -21.33 38.25 20.30
C ARG A 434 -21.30 37.14 19.24
N VAL A 435 -21.85 35.98 19.54
CA VAL A 435 -22.04 34.92 18.55
C VAL A 435 -23.05 35.39 17.51
N GLU A 436 -24.21 35.85 17.95
CA GLU A 436 -25.28 36.33 17.06
C GLU A 436 -24.92 37.55 16.23
N SER A 437 -23.99 38.38 16.73
CA SER A 437 -23.43 39.50 15.95
C SER A 437 -22.24 39.15 15.09
N ASN A 438 -21.87 37.87 15.05
CA ASN A 438 -20.67 37.34 14.38
C ASN A 438 -19.41 38.15 14.72
N ASP A 439 -19.17 38.41 16.03
CA ASP A 439 -17.99 39.14 16.50
C ASP A 439 -16.72 38.32 16.32
N ARG A 440 -16.17 38.29 15.09
CA ARG A 440 -15.00 37.54 14.67
C ARG A 440 -13.74 37.84 15.51
N LEU A 441 -13.57 39.10 15.95
CA LEU A 441 -12.44 39.46 16.81
C LEU A 441 -12.46 38.73 18.16
N SER A 442 -13.63 38.54 18.75
CA SER A 442 -13.78 37.79 19.99
C SER A 442 -13.52 36.29 19.77
N TRP A 443 -13.82 35.77 18.59
CA TRP A 443 -13.51 34.38 18.23
C TRP A 443 -12.02 34.09 18.03
N LEU A 444 -11.31 35.05 17.42
CA LEU A 444 -9.91 34.92 17.04
C LEU A 444 -8.93 35.50 18.07
N GLY A 445 -9.45 36.09 19.12
CA GLY A 445 -8.63 36.63 20.20
C GLY A 445 -7.79 35.57 20.91
N GLY A 446 -6.48 35.84 21.00
CA GLY A 446 -5.53 34.91 21.59
C GLY A 446 -4.90 33.90 20.64
N ILE A 447 -5.18 33.99 19.34
CA ILE A 447 -4.45 33.25 18.31
C ILE A 447 -2.97 33.68 18.32
N THR A 448 -2.05 32.81 17.98
CA THR A 448 -0.62 33.17 17.97
C THR A 448 -0.27 34.06 16.78
N GLU A 449 0.79 34.88 16.90
CA GLU A 449 1.28 35.72 15.81
C GLU A 449 1.61 34.92 14.55
N SER A 450 2.26 33.77 14.73
CA SER A 450 2.59 32.86 13.62
C SER A 450 1.34 32.38 12.86
N THR A 451 0.30 32.02 13.62
CA THR A 451 -0.99 31.60 13.02
C THR A 451 -1.74 32.76 12.40
N ALA A 452 -1.67 33.96 13.02
CA ALA A 452 -2.26 35.18 12.43
C ALA A 452 -1.61 35.51 11.07
N LYS A 453 -0.28 35.44 10.96
CA LYS A 453 0.44 35.58 9.70
C LYS A 453 -0.01 34.53 8.67
N TYR A 454 -0.15 33.29 9.09
CA TYR A 454 -0.65 32.22 8.23
C TYR A 454 -2.05 32.51 7.70
N ILE A 455 -2.99 32.87 8.58
CA ILE A 455 -4.38 33.17 8.23
C ILE A 455 -4.44 34.34 7.26
N TYR A 456 -3.71 35.44 7.55
CA TYR A 456 -3.63 36.59 6.70
C TYR A 456 -3.12 36.28 5.29
N LYS A 457 -2.04 35.49 5.21
CA LYS A 457 -1.45 35.03 3.94
C LYS A 457 -2.44 34.21 3.11
N ARG A 458 -3.40 33.51 3.75
CA ARG A 458 -4.47 32.77 3.07
C ARG A 458 -5.64 33.64 2.59
N GLY A 459 -5.62 34.94 2.87
CA GLY A 459 -6.72 35.82 2.55
C GLY A 459 -7.97 35.60 3.40
N ALA A 460 -7.80 34.98 4.58
CA ALA A 460 -8.87 34.72 5.53
C ALA A 460 -8.80 35.72 6.69
N PHE A 461 -9.94 36.15 7.20
CA PHE A 461 -10.04 37.01 8.39
C PHE A 461 -9.03 38.17 8.42
N GLN A 462 -8.70 38.77 7.27
CA GLN A 462 -7.59 39.71 7.14
C GLN A 462 -7.79 40.95 8.01
N LYS A 463 -9.03 41.49 8.09
CA LYS A 463 -9.35 42.65 8.93
C LYS A 463 -9.13 42.37 10.41
N GLU A 464 -9.52 41.17 10.84
CA GLU A 464 -9.39 40.73 12.21
C GLU A 464 -7.91 40.53 12.57
N MET A 465 -7.12 39.96 11.66
CA MET A 465 -5.67 39.76 11.88
C MET A 465 -4.95 41.12 12.02
N LEU A 466 -5.24 42.07 11.15
CA LEU A 466 -4.70 43.43 11.24
C LEU A 466 -5.10 44.12 12.57
N ALA A 467 -6.32 43.90 13.04
CA ALA A 467 -6.80 44.48 14.30
C ALA A 467 -6.17 43.82 15.54
N LEU A 468 -5.94 42.53 15.52
CA LEU A 468 -5.31 41.79 16.62
C LEU A 468 -3.81 42.07 16.72
N TYR A 469 -3.15 42.31 15.60
CA TYR A 469 -1.70 42.48 15.50
C TYR A 469 -1.33 43.77 14.73
N PRO A 470 -1.65 44.95 15.22
CA PRO A 470 -1.47 46.21 14.48
C PRO A 470 0.00 46.60 14.26
N ASN A 471 0.93 45.97 14.98
CA ASN A 471 2.36 46.31 14.94
C ASN A 471 3.20 45.33 14.11
N ILE A 472 2.56 44.34 13.41
CA ILE A 472 3.28 43.40 12.57
C ILE A 472 3.50 44.02 11.18
N GLU A 473 4.71 43.86 10.64
CA GLU A 473 5.02 44.14 9.23
C GLU A 473 4.53 42.95 8.37
N TRP A 474 3.31 43.08 7.85
CA TRP A 474 2.64 41.96 7.13
C TRP A 474 3.21 41.66 5.74
N GLU A 475 3.94 42.59 5.13
CA GLU A 475 4.40 42.46 3.74
C GLU A 475 5.79 41.87 3.61
N GLN A 476 6.71 42.06 4.56
CA GLN A 476 8.10 41.68 4.44
C GLN A 476 8.40 40.24 4.83
N ASP A 477 7.67 39.68 5.81
CA ASP A 477 7.86 38.27 6.26
C ASP A 477 7.17 37.24 5.36
N LEU A 478 6.45 37.64 4.32
CA LEU A 478 5.69 36.74 3.46
C LEU A 478 6.51 36.15 2.30
N ILE A 479 7.69 36.70 2.02
CA ILE A 479 8.54 36.32 0.87
C ILE A 479 9.51 35.19 1.21
N ASP A 480 9.93 35.06 2.47
CA ASP A 480 11.03 34.15 2.86
C ASP A 480 10.59 32.72 3.26
N THR A 481 9.32 32.33 3.12
CA THR A 481 8.83 31.00 3.52
C THR A 481 8.52 30.06 2.34
N ASN A 482 9.15 30.28 1.19
CA ASN A 482 9.06 29.38 0.02
C ASN A 482 10.27 28.43 -0.12
N ASN A 483 10.98 28.10 0.96
CA ASN A 483 11.97 27.03 1.00
C ASN A 483 11.53 25.93 1.95
#